data_91d1a014d50c24c7cc0f1c25024360c8
#
_entry.id   91d1a014d50c24c7cc0f1c25024360c8
#
_cell.length_a   1.000
_cell.length_b   1.000
_cell.length_c   1.000
_cell.angle_alpha   90.00
_cell.angle_beta   90.00
_cell.angle_gamma   90.00
#
_symmetry.space_group_name_H-M   'P 1'
#
loop_
_entity.id
_entity.type
_entity.pdbx_description
1 polymer ?
#
loop_
_entity_poly.entity_id
_entity_poly.type
_entity_poly.pdbx_seq_one_letter_code
_entity_poly.pdbx_strand_id
1 'polypeptide(L)'
;LRSADGKNIAEYTPDEVREKLMPRLAQYGVKVSSIGSPVGKVGVEDEAGFAEHLAGLERLCEICKLLDCRYIRMFSFFIPHGKDPDSYRDVVIEKLRKFAAVAEKHDVILLHENEKDIYGDTGARCRVIFEALASPHFRAAFDFANFVQCGEDTEKCWELLRPYIEYIHIKDAVSHDKENVLCGTGEGKIKALLTRAIRDEG
;
A
#
# COMPACT_ATOMS: atom_id res chain seq x y z
N LEU A 1 8.96 -5.42 5.17
CA LEU A 1 9.67 -6.51 4.49
C LEU A 1 9.05 -6.77 3.12
N ARG A 2 9.78 -6.52 2.03
CA ARG A 2 9.33 -6.80 0.65
C ARG A 2 9.91 -8.11 0.11
N SER A 3 11.17 -8.35 0.40
CA SER A 3 11.88 -9.54 -0.06
C SER A 3 12.99 -9.92 0.92
N ALA A 4 13.34 -11.20 0.93
CA ALA A 4 14.50 -11.73 1.62
C ALA A 4 15.13 -12.82 0.73
N ASP A 5 16.46 -12.90 0.72
CA ASP A 5 17.22 -13.89 -0.07
C ASP A 5 16.84 -13.93 -1.56
N GLY A 6 16.53 -12.76 -2.15
CA GLY A 6 16.11 -12.64 -3.55
C GLY A 6 14.68 -13.09 -3.86
N LYS A 7 13.93 -13.59 -2.87
CA LYS A 7 12.54 -14.05 -3.00
C LYS A 7 11.57 -13.04 -2.41
N ASN A 8 10.47 -12.76 -3.12
CA ASN A 8 9.43 -11.86 -2.60
C ASN A 8 8.71 -12.52 -1.42
N ILE A 9 8.33 -11.74 -0.40
CA ILE A 9 7.63 -12.27 0.78
C ILE A 9 6.31 -12.96 0.43
N ALA A 10 5.62 -12.53 -0.62
CA ALA A 10 4.39 -13.14 -1.11
C ALA A 10 4.58 -14.56 -1.68
N GLU A 11 5.81 -14.96 -1.98
CA GLU A 11 6.16 -16.29 -2.48
C GLU A 11 6.55 -17.25 -1.36
N TYR A 12 6.76 -16.76 -0.13
CA TYR A 12 7.08 -17.60 1.01
C TYR A 12 5.85 -18.35 1.50
N THR A 13 6.09 -19.57 1.98
CA THR A 13 5.13 -20.29 2.82
C THR A 13 5.31 -19.91 4.29
N PRO A 14 4.28 -20.08 5.13
CA PRO A 14 4.43 -19.88 6.58
C PRO A 14 5.56 -20.75 7.20
N ASP A 15 5.76 -21.96 6.72
CA ASP A 15 6.83 -22.85 7.20
C ASP A 15 8.21 -22.33 6.81
N GLU A 16 8.40 -21.87 5.57
CA GLU A 16 9.65 -21.22 5.17
C GLU A 16 9.96 -19.98 6.01
N VAL A 17 8.93 -19.21 6.39
CA VAL A 17 9.11 -18.05 7.29
C VAL A 17 9.58 -18.52 8.67
N ARG A 18 8.96 -19.56 9.25
CA ARG A 18 9.35 -20.10 10.55
C ARG A 18 10.77 -20.64 10.54
N GLU A 19 11.13 -21.38 9.50
CA GLU A 19 12.41 -22.08 9.43
C GLU A 19 13.58 -21.20 9.00
N LYS A 20 13.33 -20.23 8.10
CA LYS A 20 14.41 -19.46 7.47
C LYS A 20 14.48 -18.01 7.93
N LEU A 21 13.32 -17.32 8.01
CA LEU A 21 13.31 -15.88 8.28
C LEU A 21 13.31 -15.53 9.77
N MET A 22 12.44 -16.17 10.55
CA MET A 22 12.32 -15.88 11.99
C MET A 22 13.64 -16.07 12.76
N PRO A 23 14.42 -17.16 12.57
CA PRO A 23 15.69 -17.32 13.27
C PRO A 23 16.69 -16.22 12.92
N ARG A 24 16.73 -15.79 11.66
CA ARG A 24 17.63 -14.69 11.22
C ARG A 24 17.22 -13.35 11.77
N LEU A 25 15.92 -13.04 11.74
CA LEU A 25 15.40 -11.80 12.34
C LEU A 25 15.73 -11.74 13.84
N ALA A 26 15.54 -12.85 14.55
CA ALA A 26 15.87 -12.97 15.97
C ALA A 26 17.37 -12.82 16.22
N GLN A 27 18.22 -13.47 15.41
CA GLN A 27 19.69 -13.37 15.52
C GLN A 27 20.19 -11.94 15.45
N TYR A 28 19.58 -11.11 14.59
CA TYR A 28 20.00 -9.71 14.39
C TYR A 28 19.14 -8.70 15.14
N GLY A 29 18.18 -9.14 15.96
CA GLY A 29 17.28 -8.25 16.71
C GLY A 29 16.39 -7.37 15.82
N VAL A 30 16.08 -7.82 14.59
CA VAL A 30 15.28 -7.07 13.61
C VAL A 30 13.81 -7.44 13.74
N LYS A 31 12.93 -6.44 13.78
CA LYS A 31 11.47 -6.59 13.70
C LYS A 31 10.95 -6.16 12.34
N VAL A 32 9.81 -6.73 11.93
CA VAL A 32 9.13 -6.36 10.68
C VAL A 32 8.02 -5.37 10.99
N SER A 33 8.11 -4.15 10.47
CA SER A 33 7.07 -3.11 10.64
C SER A 33 5.88 -3.33 9.71
N SER A 34 6.13 -3.74 8.46
CA SER A 34 5.09 -4.01 7.46
C SER A 34 5.56 -5.02 6.42
N ILE A 35 4.61 -5.72 5.80
CA ILE A 35 4.83 -6.57 4.63
C ILE A 35 4.58 -5.74 3.36
N GLY A 36 5.56 -5.67 2.47
CA GLY A 36 5.44 -5.02 1.17
C GLY A 36 5.00 -6.01 0.09
N SER A 37 3.70 -6.22 -0.07
CA SER A 37 3.14 -7.21 -0.99
C SER A 37 2.82 -6.62 -2.37
N PRO A 38 2.69 -7.46 -3.43
CA PRO A 38 2.16 -7.05 -4.73
C PRO A 38 0.62 -7.15 -4.82
N VAL A 39 -0.09 -7.48 -3.73
CA VAL A 39 -1.55 -7.66 -3.75
C VAL A 39 -2.23 -6.44 -4.36
N GLY A 40 -3.11 -6.68 -5.33
CA GLY A 40 -3.78 -5.64 -6.10
C GLY A 40 -2.98 -5.10 -7.30
N LYS A 41 -1.72 -5.47 -7.52
CA LYS A 41 -0.98 -5.19 -8.77
C LYS A 41 -1.33 -6.22 -9.85
N VAL A 42 -2.55 -6.25 -10.24
CA VAL A 42 -3.15 -7.10 -11.28
C VAL A 42 -4.17 -6.28 -12.04
N GLY A 43 -4.47 -6.62 -13.29
CA GLY A 43 -5.49 -5.91 -14.08
C GLY A 43 -6.87 -5.99 -13.43
N VAL A 44 -7.61 -4.88 -13.47
CA VAL A 44 -8.95 -4.84 -12.85
C VAL A 44 -9.94 -5.84 -13.48
N GLU A 45 -9.72 -6.22 -14.74
CA GLU A 45 -10.52 -7.19 -15.50
C GLU A 45 -9.99 -8.63 -15.40
N ASP A 46 -8.83 -8.84 -14.79
CA ASP A 46 -8.21 -10.17 -14.62
C ASP A 46 -8.77 -10.87 -13.38
N GLU A 47 -9.82 -11.67 -13.59
CA GLU A 47 -10.49 -12.42 -12.50
C GLU A 47 -9.62 -13.57 -11.97
N ALA A 48 -8.80 -14.20 -12.81
CA ALA A 48 -7.90 -15.26 -12.37
C ALA A 48 -6.77 -14.70 -11.47
N GLY A 49 -6.12 -13.63 -11.92
CA GLY A 49 -5.12 -12.93 -11.12
C GLY A 49 -5.70 -12.34 -9.82
N PHE A 50 -6.95 -11.85 -9.85
CA PHE A 50 -7.63 -11.42 -8.63
C PHE A 50 -7.81 -12.58 -7.63
N ALA A 51 -8.27 -13.75 -8.09
CA ALA A 51 -8.45 -14.92 -7.24
C ALA A 51 -7.11 -15.40 -6.63
N GLU A 52 -6.03 -15.39 -7.40
CA GLU A 52 -4.68 -15.69 -6.92
C GLU A 52 -4.22 -14.69 -5.85
N HIS A 53 -4.46 -13.38 -6.06
CA HIS A 53 -4.12 -12.34 -5.08
C HIS A 53 -4.95 -12.45 -3.80
N LEU A 54 -6.23 -12.86 -3.90
CA LEU A 54 -7.08 -13.08 -2.74
C LEU A 54 -6.59 -14.26 -1.90
N ALA A 55 -6.27 -15.38 -2.54
CA ALA A 55 -5.68 -16.55 -1.87
C ALA A 55 -4.29 -16.24 -1.29
N GLY A 56 -3.47 -15.48 -2.02
CA GLY A 56 -2.17 -15.01 -1.57
C GLY A 56 -2.26 -14.10 -0.34
N LEU A 57 -3.29 -13.29 -0.24
CA LEU A 57 -3.53 -12.40 0.91
C LEU A 57 -3.83 -13.20 2.18
N GLU A 58 -4.63 -14.28 2.13
CA GLU A 58 -4.87 -15.17 3.26
C GLU A 58 -3.53 -15.69 3.82
N ARG A 59 -2.65 -16.18 2.95
CA ARG A 59 -1.30 -16.63 3.34
C ARG A 59 -0.45 -15.53 3.93
N LEU A 60 -0.49 -14.31 3.36
CA LEU A 60 0.25 -13.17 3.89
C LEU A 60 -0.24 -12.75 5.28
N CYS A 61 -1.54 -12.88 5.57
CA CYS A 61 -2.08 -12.64 6.91
C CYS A 61 -1.51 -13.64 7.94
N GLU A 62 -1.34 -14.91 7.56
CA GLU A 62 -0.68 -15.90 8.42
C GLU A 62 0.80 -15.54 8.67
N ILE A 63 1.51 -15.13 7.62
CA ILE A 63 2.89 -14.67 7.71
C ILE A 63 3.00 -13.42 8.60
N CYS A 64 2.06 -12.49 8.48
CA CYS A 64 1.98 -11.30 9.33
C CYS A 64 1.96 -11.67 10.83
N LYS A 65 1.11 -12.62 11.20
CA LYS A 65 1.01 -13.13 12.59
C LYS A 65 2.31 -13.77 13.06
N LEU A 66 2.98 -14.57 12.21
CA LEU A 66 4.26 -15.19 12.54
C LEU A 66 5.36 -14.16 12.80
N LEU A 67 5.36 -13.06 12.05
CA LEU A 67 6.36 -12.00 12.14
C LEU A 67 6.02 -10.93 13.20
N ASP A 68 4.95 -11.11 13.98
CA ASP A 68 4.42 -10.11 14.91
C ASP A 68 4.24 -8.75 14.21
N CYS A 69 3.71 -8.80 12.98
CA CYS A 69 3.48 -7.66 12.12
C CYS A 69 1.98 -7.49 11.89
N ARG A 70 1.52 -6.24 11.80
CA ARG A 70 0.08 -5.94 11.65
C ARG A 70 -0.26 -5.37 10.27
N TYR A 71 0.72 -4.98 9.48
CA TYR A 71 0.52 -4.20 8.28
C TYR A 71 0.92 -4.96 7.01
N ILE A 72 0.03 -4.94 6.00
CA ILE A 72 0.29 -5.46 4.65
C ILE A 72 0.01 -4.37 3.63
N ARG A 73 1.06 -3.86 2.95
CA ARG A 73 0.90 -2.90 1.86
C ARG A 73 0.33 -3.58 0.63
N MET A 74 -0.65 -2.93 -0.05
CA MET A 74 -1.34 -3.41 -1.22
C MET A 74 -1.74 -2.27 -2.17
N PHE A 75 -2.42 -2.59 -3.29
CA PHE A 75 -2.77 -1.66 -4.37
C PHE A 75 -4.22 -1.86 -4.86
N SER A 76 -4.71 -0.96 -5.74
CA SER A 76 -6.10 -0.91 -6.20
C SER A 76 -6.27 -1.20 -7.70
N PHE A 77 -5.57 -2.20 -8.21
CA PHE A 77 -5.67 -2.75 -9.56
C PHE A 77 -5.23 -1.81 -10.69
N PHE A 78 -4.54 -2.37 -11.69
CA PHE A 78 -4.20 -1.65 -12.91
C PHE A 78 -5.44 -1.40 -13.75
N ILE A 79 -5.59 -0.15 -14.20
CA ILE A 79 -6.64 0.24 -15.14
C ILE A 79 -6.12 0.05 -16.57
N PRO A 80 -6.93 -0.51 -17.49
CA PRO A 80 -6.51 -0.68 -18.88
C PRO A 80 -6.13 0.66 -19.53
N HIS A 81 -5.02 0.65 -20.25
CA HIS A 81 -4.48 1.87 -20.87
C HIS A 81 -5.52 2.58 -21.75
N GLY A 82 -5.64 3.90 -21.58
CA GLY A 82 -6.55 4.75 -22.33
C GLY A 82 -8.03 4.66 -21.92
N LYS A 83 -8.33 3.90 -20.87
CA LYS A 83 -9.68 3.88 -20.28
C LYS A 83 -9.81 4.91 -19.16
N ASP A 84 -11.03 5.41 -18.98
CA ASP A 84 -11.37 6.28 -17.87
C ASP A 84 -11.39 5.47 -16.55
N PRO A 85 -10.50 5.75 -15.57
CA PRO A 85 -10.47 5.04 -14.31
C PRO A 85 -11.82 5.09 -13.56
N ASP A 86 -12.57 6.18 -13.65
CA ASP A 86 -13.81 6.35 -12.90
C ASP A 86 -14.92 5.39 -13.38
N SER A 87 -14.81 4.87 -14.62
CA SER A 87 -15.71 3.82 -15.12
C SER A 87 -15.49 2.47 -14.41
N TYR A 88 -14.35 2.26 -13.75
CA TYR A 88 -14.02 1.04 -13.01
C TYR A 88 -14.24 1.14 -11.50
N ARG A 89 -14.70 2.29 -11.00
CA ARG A 89 -14.86 2.55 -9.57
C ARG A 89 -15.58 1.42 -8.84
N ASP A 90 -16.75 1.03 -9.33
CA ASP A 90 -17.62 0.11 -8.60
C ASP A 90 -17.02 -1.31 -8.54
N VAL A 91 -16.41 -1.80 -9.63
CA VAL A 91 -15.70 -3.09 -9.62
C VAL A 91 -14.46 -3.09 -8.76
N VAL A 92 -13.71 -1.99 -8.75
CA VAL A 92 -12.54 -1.81 -7.85
C VAL A 92 -12.98 -1.88 -6.39
N ILE A 93 -14.02 -1.12 -6.01
CA ILE A 93 -14.54 -1.11 -4.65
C ILE A 93 -15.06 -2.50 -4.23
N GLU A 94 -15.77 -3.22 -5.10
CA GLU A 94 -16.23 -4.57 -4.82
C GLU A 94 -15.07 -5.53 -4.54
N LYS A 95 -14.02 -5.51 -5.38
CA LYS A 95 -12.83 -6.33 -5.20
C LYS A 95 -12.06 -5.97 -3.93
N LEU A 96 -11.91 -4.67 -3.64
CA LEU A 96 -11.25 -4.20 -2.43
C LEU A 96 -12.02 -4.58 -1.15
N ARG A 97 -13.36 -4.62 -1.17
CA ARG A 97 -14.15 -5.14 -0.05
C ARG A 97 -13.84 -6.60 0.27
N LYS A 98 -13.57 -7.43 -0.76
CA LYS A 98 -13.16 -8.83 -0.53
C LYS A 98 -11.80 -8.92 0.16
N PHE A 99 -10.84 -8.07 -0.23
CA PHE A 99 -9.55 -7.96 0.47
C PHE A 99 -9.73 -7.45 1.91
N ALA A 100 -10.53 -6.42 2.12
CA ALA A 100 -10.79 -5.87 3.44
C ALA A 100 -11.44 -6.90 4.39
N ALA A 101 -12.34 -7.73 3.89
CA ALA A 101 -12.96 -8.81 4.67
C ALA A 101 -11.93 -9.86 5.11
N VAL A 102 -10.94 -10.20 4.27
CA VAL A 102 -9.83 -11.08 4.67
C VAL A 102 -9.00 -10.42 5.78
N ALA A 103 -8.68 -9.15 5.63
CA ALA A 103 -7.90 -8.41 6.64
C ALA A 103 -8.61 -8.35 7.99
N GLU A 104 -9.91 -8.06 8.00
CA GLU A 104 -10.74 -8.05 9.20
C GLU A 104 -10.76 -9.42 9.89
N LYS A 105 -10.99 -10.51 9.14
CA LYS A 105 -10.97 -11.88 9.65
C LYS A 105 -9.65 -12.22 10.37
N HIS A 106 -8.53 -11.68 9.92
CA HIS A 106 -7.20 -11.96 10.47
C HIS A 106 -6.67 -10.90 11.43
N ASP A 107 -7.42 -9.83 11.69
CA ASP A 107 -7.01 -8.67 12.50
C ASP A 107 -5.70 -8.03 11.99
N VAL A 108 -5.56 -7.89 10.67
CA VAL A 108 -4.48 -7.15 10.02
C VAL A 108 -5.01 -5.86 9.39
N ILE A 109 -4.13 -4.92 9.11
CA ILE A 109 -4.46 -3.67 8.41
C ILE A 109 -3.84 -3.70 7.02
N LEU A 110 -4.67 -3.59 5.99
CA LEU A 110 -4.23 -3.35 4.63
C LEU A 110 -3.87 -1.89 4.47
N LEU A 111 -2.67 -1.64 3.98
CA LEU A 111 -2.17 -0.31 3.67
C LEU A 111 -2.24 -0.10 2.15
N HIS A 112 -3.27 0.61 1.69
CA HIS A 112 -3.37 0.98 0.29
C HIS A 112 -2.33 2.08 -0.02
N GLU A 113 -1.35 1.75 -0.86
CA GLU A 113 -0.38 2.71 -1.39
C GLU A 113 -0.90 3.33 -2.68
N ASN A 114 -0.92 4.67 -2.75
CA ASN A 114 -1.15 5.38 -4.00
C ASN A 114 0.00 5.10 -4.98
N GLU A 115 -0.33 4.78 -6.23
CA GLU A 115 0.65 4.41 -7.26
C GLU A 115 0.09 4.78 -8.64
N LYS A 116 0.96 5.06 -9.60
CA LYS A 116 0.55 5.30 -10.99
C LYS A 116 -0.08 4.05 -11.62
N ASP A 117 -0.90 4.27 -12.63
CA ASP A 117 -1.54 3.24 -13.46
C ASP A 117 -2.57 2.35 -12.74
N ILE A 118 -2.77 2.52 -11.42
CA ILE A 118 -3.86 1.87 -10.68
C ILE A 118 -5.03 2.82 -10.46
N TYR A 119 -6.18 2.32 -10.00
CA TYR A 119 -7.34 3.17 -9.74
C TYR A 119 -7.00 4.29 -8.73
N GLY A 120 -6.32 3.97 -7.64
CA GLY A 120 -5.93 4.91 -6.58
C GLY A 120 -4.62 5.65 -6.87
N ASP A 121 -4.49 6.27 -8.03
CA ASP A 121 -3.32 7.05 -8.44
C ASP A 121 -3.43 8.54 -8.05
N THR A 122 -4.63 9.06 -7.83
CA THR A 122 -4.87 10.44 -7.37
C THR A 122 -5.42 10.49 -5.94
N GLY A 123 -5.20 11.62 -5.25
CA GLY A 123 -5.75 11.84 -3.92
C GLY A 123 -7.28 11.71 -3.86
N ALA A 124 -7.96 12.19 -4.89
CA ALA A 124 -9.42 12.11 -5.00
C ALA A 124 -9.91 10.65 -5.10
N ARG A 125 -9.31 9.83 -5.98
CA ARG A 125 -9.69 8.42 -6.12
C ARG A 125 -9.31 7.58 -4.90
N CYS A 126 -8.17 7.86 -4.26
CA CYS A 126 -7.83 7.25 -2.97
C CYS A 126 -8.89 7.55 -1.91
N ARG A 127 -9.35 8.80 -1.80
CA ARG A 127 -10.41 9.18 -0.87
C ARG A 127 -11.71 8.42 -1.14
N VAL A 128 -12.12 8.28 -2.40
CA VAL A 128 -13.31 7.48 -2.79
C VAL A 128 -13.19 6.05 -2.28
N ILE A 129 -12.01 5.41 -2.40
CA ILE A 129 -11.77 4.07 -1.87
C ILE A 129 -12.02 4.03 -0.35
N PHE A 130 -11.38 4.92 0.41
CA PHE A 130 -11.47 4.90 1.87
C PHE A 130 -12.88 5.20 2.39
N GLU A 131 -13.59 6.16 1.76
CA GLU A 131 -14.98 6.48 2.11
C GLU A 131 -15.92 5.30 1.80
N ALA A 132 -15.72 4.61 0.67
CA ALA A 132 -16.56 3.49 0.28
C ALA A 132 -16.33 2.23 1.13
N LEU A 133 -15.10 1.99 1.58
CA LEU A 133 -14.76 0.84 2.43
C LEU A 133 -15.07 1.10 3.90
N ALA A 134 -14.79 2.31 4.39
CA ALA A 134 -15.04 2.76 5.77
C ALA A 134 -14.60 1.75 6.86
N SER A 135 -13.43 1.10 6.66
CA SER A 135 -12.95 0.02 7.51
C SER A 135 -11.69 0.42 8.28
N PRO A 136 -11.57 0.09 9.58
CA PRO A 136 -10.33 0.26 10.33
C PRO A 136 -9.22 -0.69 9.85
N HIS A 137 -9.56 -1.76 9.11
CA HIS A 137 -8.62 -2.71 8.54
C HIS A 137 -8.15 -2.33 7.12
N PHE A 138 -8.54 -1.15 6.62
CA PHE A 138 -8.13 -0.66 5.32
C PHE A 138 -7.75 0.82 5.40
N ARG A 139 -6.44 1.11 5.40
CA ARG A 139 -5.87 2.41 5.68
C ARG A 139 -4.91 2.85 4.59
N ALA A 140 -4.45 4.08 4.62
CA ALA A 140 -3.52 4.63 3.64
C ALA A 140 -2.06 4.41 4.03
N ALA A 141 -1.25 3.95 3.04
CA ALA A 141 0.18 4.20 3.02
C ALA A 141 0.43 5.38 2.08
N PHE A 142 0.72 6.55 2.63
CA PHE A 142 0.94 7.77 1.85
C PHE A 142 2.34 7.79 1.25
N ASP A 143 2.46 7.75 -0.09
CA ASP A 143 3.73 7.89 -0.81
C ASP A 143 3.80 9.25 -1.51
N PHE A 144 4.71 10.09 -1.09
CA PHE A 144 4.87 11.45 -1.62
C PHE A 144 5.29 11.45 -3.09
N ALA A 145 6.29 10.64 -3.45
CA ALA A 145 6.83 10.61 -4.80
C ALA A 145 5.81 10.12 -5.82
N ASN A 146 5.02 9.11 -5.46
CA ASN A 146 4.01 8.57 -6.36
C ASN A 146 2.94 9.63 -6.71
N PHE A 147 2.54 10.49 -5.78
CA PHE A 147 1.65 11.62 -6.09
C PHE A 147 2.32 12.64 -7.00
N VAL A 148 3.58 13.02 -6.74
CA VAL A 148 4.33 13.93 -7.63
C VAL A 148 4.41 13.35 -9.05
N GLN A 149 4.72 12.05 -9.19
CA GLN A 149 4.81 11.36 -10.47
C GLN A 149 3.47 11.29 -11.23
N CYS A 150 2.35 11.35 -10.50
CA CYS A 150 1.00 11.44 -11.06
C CYS A 150 0.56 12.89 -11.36
N GLY A 151 1.41 13.88 -11.08
CA GLY A 151 1.10 15.29 -11.28
C GLY A 151 0.20 15.91 -10.20
N GLU A 152 0.07 15.24 -9.05
CA GLU A 152 -0.74 15.68 -7.93
C GLU A 152 0.02 16.65 -7.01
N ASP A 153 -0.69 17.61 -6.41
CA ASP A 153 -0.18 18.40 -5.30
C ASP A 153 -0.24 17.58 -4.01
N THR A 154 0.93 17.19 -3.50
CA THR A 154 1.04 16.34 -2.31
C THR A 154 0.39 16.95 -1.07
N GLU A 155 0.38 18.29 -0.93
CA GLU A 155 -0.28 18.96 0.20
C GLU A 155 -1.80 18.81 0.12
N LYS A 156 -2.39 19.00 -1.08
CA LYS A 156 -3.82 18.74 -1.27
C LYS A 156 -4.18 17.29 -1.04
N CYS A 157 -3.35 16.35 -1.51
CA CYS A 157 -3.55 14.92 -1.25
C CYS A 157 -3.46 14.62 0.24
N TRP A 158 -2.52 15.23 0.96
CA TRP A 158 -2.39 15.10 2.42
C TRP A 158 -3.67 15.54 3.14
N GLU A 159 -4.21 16.73 2.83
CA GLU A 159 -5.45 17.23 3.44
C GLU A 159 -6.65 16.30 3.19
N LEU A 160 -6.75 15.75 1.97
CA LEU A 160 -7.81 14.82 1.61
C LEU A 160 -7.70 13.49 2.35
N LEU A 161 -6.49 12.99 2.55
CA LEU A 161 -6.24 11.63 3.01
C LEU A 161 -5.83 11.54 4.48
N ARG A 162 -5.53 12.67 5.15
CA ARG A 162 -5.09 12.73 6.55
C ARG A 162 -5.89 11.84 7.49
N PRO A 163 -7.24 11.77 7.45
CA PRO A 163 -8.01 10.90 8.34
C PRO A 163 -7.79 9.40 8.13
N TYR A 164 -7.19 9.03 7.00
CA TYR A 164 -6.99 7.63 6.58
C TYR A 164 -5.53 7.18 6.65
N ILE A 165 -4.57 8.13 6.80
CA ILE A 165 -3.13 7.82 6.81
C ILE A 165 -2.80 7.04 8.08
N GLU A 166 -2.23 5.86 7.90
CA GLU A 166 -1.73 4.99 8.96
C GLU A 166 -0.22 4.73 8.83
N TYR A 167 0.30 4.87 7.60
CA TYR A 167 1.68 4.60 7.28
C TYR A 167 2.20 5.58 6.22
N ILE A 168 3.49 5.85 6.25
CA ILE A 168 4.12 6.82 5.34
C ILE A 168 5.31 6.17 4.65
N HIS A 169 5.38 6.26 3.32
CA HIS A 169 6.56 5.95 2.54
C HIS A 169 7.31 7.24 2.22
N ILE A 170 8.50 7.42 2.81
CA ILE A 170 9.34 8.58 2.57
C ILE A 170 10.17 8.37 1.31
N LYS A 171 9.68 8.92 0.22
CA LYS A 171 10.27 8.91 -1.11
C LYS A 171 9.96 10.23 -1.79
N ASP A 172 10.89 10.83 -2.51
CA ASP A 172 10.71 12.12 -3.18
C ASP A 172 10.93 12.03 -4.68
N ALA A 173 10.30 12.90 -5.44
CA ALA A 173 10.39 12.92 -6.90
C ALA A 173 10.25 14.35 -7.44
N VAL A 174 10.59 14.51 -8.72
CA VAL A 174 10.32 15.69 -9.52
C VAL A 174 9.31 15.36 -10.62
N SER A 175 8.42 16.31 -10.94
CA SER A 175 7.30 16.06 -11.85
C SER A 175 7.70 16.04 -13.33
N HIS A 176 8.75 16.81 -13.72
CA HIS A 176 9.12 17.01 -15.13
C HIS A 176 9.65 15.76 -15.83
N ASP A 177 10.37 14.88 -15.12
CA ASP A 177 10.90 13.61 -15.64
C ASP A 177 10.40 12.38 -14.87
N LYS A 178 9.64 12.62 -13.78
CA LYS A 178 9.10 11.60 -12.89
C LYS A 178 10.16 10.76 -12.17
N GLU A 179 11.39 11.26 -12.07
CA GLU A 179 12.49 10.58 -11.40
C GLU A 179 12.41 10.73 -9.89
N ASN A 180 12.88 9.70 -9.18
CA ASN A 180 13.08 9.78 -7.75
C ASN A 180 14.36 10.55 -7.44
N VAL A 181 14.29 11.42 -6.44
CA VAL A 181 15.40 12.24 -5.98
C VAL A 181 15.64 12.04 -4.49
N LEU A 182 16.71 12.63 -3.95
CA LEU A 182 16.96 12.61 -2.51
C LEU A 182 15.78 13.25 -1.76
N CYS A 183 15.34 12.62 -0.68
CA CYS A 183 14.22 13.11 0.11
C CYS A 183 14.45 14.55 0.60
N GLY A 184 13.51 15.43 0.32
CA GLY A 184 13.57 16.85 0.63
C GLY A 184 14.16 17.72 -0.46
N THR A 185 14.61 17.16 -1.61
CA THR A 185 15.10 17.93 -2.77
C THR A 185 14.11 17.94 -3.94
N GLY A 186 13.03 17.17 -3.85
CA GLY A 186 11.96 17.10 -4.84
C GLY A 186 10.75 17.97 -4.50
N GLU A 187 9.63 17.63 -5.12
CA GLU A 187 8.37 18.38 -5.05
C GLU A 187 7.37 17.79 -4.03
N GLY A 188 7.76 16.69 -3.33
CA GLY A 188 6.89 15.98 -2.37
C GLY A 188 6.54 16.76 -1.10
N LYS A 189 7.13 17.95 -0.86
CA LYS A 189 6.91 18.78 0.35
C LYS A 189 7.12 18.03 1.68
N ILE A 190 7.94 16.97 1.66
CA ILE A 190 8.11 15.99 2.74
C ILE A 190 8.38 16.66 4.09
N LYS A 191 9.37 17.57 4.15
CA LYS A 191 9.75 18.23 5.39
C LYS A 191 8.59 19.01 6.01
N ALA A 192 7.86 19.77 5.19
CA ALA A 192 6.75 20.58 5.67
C ALA A 192 5.60 19.71 6.21
N LEU A 193 5.22 18.68 5.46
CA LEU A 193 4.10 17.81 5.81
C LEU A 193 4.43 16.93 7.03
N LEU A 194 5.63 16.35 7.12
CA LEU A 194 6.04 15.58 8.29
C LEU A 194 6.19 16.45 9.54
N THR A 195 6.71 17.68 9.41
CA THR A 195 6.80 18.61 10.54
C THR A 195 5.40 18.92 11.08
N ARG A 196 4.42 19.12 10.18
CA ARG A 196 3.02 19.37 10.56
C ARG A 196 2.41 18.14 11.22
N ALA A 197 2.59 16.95 10.65
CA ALA A 197 2.09 15.70 11.22
C ALA A 197 2.61 15.48 12.66
N ILE A 198 3.92 15.61 12.87
CA ILE A 198 4.54 15.43 14.21
C ILE A 198 4.03 16.48 15.20
N ARG A 199 3.85 17.75 14.76
CA ARG A 199 3.39 18.82 15.66
C ARG A 199 1.92 18.68 16.03
N ASP A 200 1.07 18.30 15.09
CA ASP A 200 -0.38 18.37 15.22
C ASP A 200 -0.99 17.04 15.71
N GLU A 201 -0.28 15.92 15.52
CA GLU A 201 -0.78 14.57 15.80
C GLU A 201 0.07 13.80 16.84
N GLY A 202 1.23 14.35 17.24
CA GLY A 202 2.09 13.80 18.30
C GLY A 202 2.93 12.64 17.87
#